data_7d4995ae0c69a88bd4e7d8f018232abc
#
_entry.id   7d4995ae0c69a88bd4e7d8f018232abc
#
_cell.length_a   1.000
_cell.length_b   1.000
_cell.length_c   1.000
_cell.angle_alpha   90.00
_cell.angle_beta   90.00
_cell.angle_gamma   90.00
#
_symmetry.space_group_name_H-M   'P 1'
#
loop_
_entity.id
_entity.type
_entity.pdbx_description
1 polymer ?
#
loop_
_entity_poly.entity_id
_entity_poly.type
_entity_poly.pdbx_seq_one_letter_code
_entity_poly.pdbx_strand_id
1 'polypeptide(L)'
;MAQTTGFTVWLTGMSGTGKSTMAAYIAARLRQVDRNVEILDENELEGALWQGMGDSKDERNTLVRRLGFVAGLLTRNNVAVLVPCVSPYKAAREENRRTIGRYIEVYVDCPTEKLIERDSTGRYKKALSGEIPNFIGITEPYEPPASAEVVIHSDQESVEEGAGKIFQSLLDLGYVTSEELKIITGKKMKAQPPTKTPVTRVSSAKPAKAAKTAAKSGKGTKARPAARAARVAKPAKKAAASKRKAR
;
A
#
# COMPACT_ATOMS: atom_id res chain seq x y z
N MET A 1 -29.01 -16.44 5.52
CA MET A 1 -28.02 -15.51 6.07
C MET A 1 -28.03 -14.25 5.20
N ALA A 2 -28.26 -13.08 5.77
CA ALA A 2 -28.15 -11.82 5.01
C ALA A 2 -26.69 -11.70 4.48
N GLN A 3 -26.55 -11.48 3.17
CA GLN A 3 -25.22 -11.27 2.60
C GLN A 3 -24.69 -9.95 3.15
N THR A 4 -23.62 -10.03 3.93
CA THR A 4 -22.95 -8.84 4.44
C THR A 4 -22.22 -8.14 3.29
N THR A 5 -22.51 -6.89 3.07
CA THR A 5 -21.87 -6.09 2.01
C THR A 5 -20.42 -5.76 2.40
N GLY A 6 -19.46 -6.06 1.53
CA GLY A 6 -18.07 -5.64 1.71
C GLY A 6 -17.89 -4.15 1.43
N PHE A 7 -16.91 -3.53 2.08
CA PHE A 7 -16.55 -2.12 1.94
C PHE A 7 -15.07 -1.91 2.24
N THR A 8 -14.52 -0.78 1.83
CA THR A 8 -13.13 -0.38 2.15
C THR A 8 -13.14 0.86 3.04
N VAL A 9 -12.42 0.80 4.16
CA VAL A 9 -12.05 1.94 5.00
C VAL A 9 -10.59 2.28 4.72
N TRP A 10 -10.37 3.38 4.06
CA TRP A 10 -9.03 3.87 3.70
C TRP A 10 -8.56 4.89 4.71
N LEU A 11 -7.62 4.51 5.60
CA LEU A 11 -7.07 5.41 6.60
C LEU A 11 -5.80 6.06 6.03
N THR A 12 -5.88 7.37 5.79
CA THR A 12 -4.75 8.16 5.27
C THR A 12 -4.26 9.16 6.32
N GLY A 13 -3.02 9.58 6.21
CA GLY A 13 -2.37 10.50 7.16
C GLY A 13 -0.88 10.25 7.26
N MET A 14 -0.13 11.17 7.86
CA MET A 14 1.32 11.04 8.02
C MET A 14 1.73 9.82 8.82
N SER A 15 3.02 9.46 8.78
CA SER A 15 3.56 8.36 9.57
C SER A 15 3.41 8.67 11.07
N GLY A 16 3.05 7.66 11.87
CA GLY A 16 2.90 7.84 13.33
C GLY A 16 1.56 8.41 13.81
N THR A 17 0.60 8.73 12.91
CA THR A 17 -0.73 9.25 13.30
C THR A 17 -1.66 8.21 13.97
N GLY A 18 -1.29 6.94 14.01
CA GLY A 18 -2.09 5.89 14.65
C GLY A 18 -3.02 5.11 13.71
N LYS A 19 -2.85 5.21 12.39
CA LYS A 19 -3.66 4.51 11.38
C LYS A 19 -3.78 3.00 11.62
N SER A 20 -2.65 2.31 11.80
CA SER A 20 -2.61 0.85 12.04
C SER A 20 -3.31 0.45 13.34
N THR A 21 -3.15 1.25 14.40
CA THR A 21 -3.86 1.05 15.68
C THR A 21 -5.36 1.19 15.50
N MET A 22 -5.80 2.21 14.78
CA MET A 22 -7.21 2.44 14.45
C MET A 22 -7.77 1.29 13.60
N ALA A 23 -7.05 0.85 12.58
CA ALA A 23 -7.44 -0.29 11.75
C ALA A 23 -7.60 -1.57 12.58
N ALA A 24 -6.64 -1.88 13.45
CA ALA A 24 -6.71 -3.05 14.33
C ALA A 24 -7.92 -2.99 15.28
N TYR A 25 -8.21 -1.80 15.84
CA TYR A 25 -9.36 -1.60 16.71
C TYR A 25 -10.69 -1.83 15.97
N ILE A 26 -10.85 -1.25 14.79
CA ILE A 26 -12.05 -1.40 13.96
C ILE A 26 -12.21 -2.86 13.53
N ALA A 27 -11.13 -3.52 13.09
CA ALA A 27 -11.15 -4.92 12.69
C ALA A 27 -11.66 -5.83 13.81
N ALA A 28 -11.15 -5.63 15.04
CA ALA A 28 -11.55 -6.39 16.19
C ALA A 28 -13.07 -6.23 16.50
N ARG A 29 -13.62 -5.03 16.30
CA ARG A 29 -15.04 -4.74 16.49
C ARG A 29 -15.93 -5.35 15.41
N LEU A 30 -15.53 -5.25 14.13
CA LEU A 30 -16.26 -5.83 13.01
C LEU A 30 -16.30 -7.37 13.07
N ARG A 31 -15.22 -8.00 13.53
CA ARG A 31 -15.17 -9.45 13.72
C ARG A 31 -16.15 -9.96 14.82
N GLN A 32 -16.56 -9.10 15.76
CA GLN A 32 -17.57 -9.48 16.79
C GLN A 32 -18.98 -9.66 16.22
N VAL A 33 -19.24 -9.10 15.06
CA VAL A 33 -20.50 -9.23 14.32
C VAL A 33 -20.36 -10.14 13.11
N ASP A 34 -19.43 -11.09 13.19
CA ASP A 34 -19.14 -12.13 12.19
C ASP A 34 -18.83 -11.59 10.78
N ARG A 35 -18.27 -10.38 10.69
CA ARG A 35 -17.79 -9.85 9.42
C ARG A 35 -16.44 -10.45 9.03
N ASN A 36 -16.30 -10.80 7.75
CA ASN A 36 -15.00 -11.09 7.19
C ASN A 36 -14.21 -9.77 7.10
N VAL A 37 -13.06 -9.71 7.75
CA VAL A 37 -12.26 -8.47 7.84
C VAL A 37 -10.82 -8.76 7.46
N GLU A 38 -10.29 -7.96 6.55
CA GLU A 38 -8.88 -7.96 6.17
C GLU A 38 -8.24 -6.60 6.41
N ILE A 39 -7.00 -6.60 6.87
CA ILE A 39 -6.19 -5.40 7.05
C ILE A 39 -5.06 -5.44 6.02
N LEU A 40 -5.01 -4.43 5.17
CA LEU A 40 -3.94 -4.24 4.18
C LEU A 40 -3.02 -3.13 4.68
N ASP A 41 -2.21 -3.43 5.71
CA ASP A 41 -1.25 -2.46 6.27
C ASP A 41 -0.03 -2.32 5.36
N GLU A 42 0.30 -1.07 4.99
CA GLU A 42 1.46 -0.78 4.13
C GLU A 42 2.75 -1.33 4.73
N ASN A 43 2.92 -1.26 6.06
CA ASN A 43 4.15 -1.70 6.72
C ASN A 43 4.30 -3.23 6.71
N GLU A 44 3.20 -3.97 6.79
CA GLU A 44 3.22 -5.45 6.77
C GLU A 44 3.39 -5.99 5.35
N LEU A 45 2.87 -5.28 4.36
CA LEU A 45 2.90 -5.70 2.96
C LEU A 45 4.15 -5.22 2.20
N GLU A 46 5.04 -4.47 2.87
CA GLU A 46 6.25 -3.91 2.27
C GLU A 46 7.06 -4.96 1.50
N GLY A 47 7.35 -6.09 2.12
CA GLY A 47 8.14 -7.16 1.49
C GLY A 47 7.45 -7.88 0.32
N ALA A 48 6.12 -7.78 0.22
CA ALA A 48 5.34 -8.46 -0.81
C ALA A 48 4.99 -7.56 -2.00
N LEU A 49 4.58 -6.32 -1.74
CA LEU A 49 4.04 -5.40 -2.75
C LEU A 49 5.02 -4.31 -3.17
N TRP A 50 6.07 -4.06 -2.39
CA TRP A 50 7.02 -2.96 -2.55
C TRP A 50 8.43 -3.34 -2.96
N GLN A 51 8.74 -4.62 -2.98
CA GLN A 51 10.10 -5.07 -3.24
C GLN A 51 10.64 -4.47 -4.54
N GLY A 52 11.75 -3.73 -4.42
CA GLY A 52 12.40 -3.07 -5.55
C GLY A 52 11.78 -1.72 -5.96
N MET A 53 10.83 -1.18 -5.20
CA MET A 53 10.31 0.18 -5.41
C MET A 53 11.05 1.17 -4.53
N GLY A 54 11.21 2.37 -5.06
CA GLY A 54 11.78 3.52 -4.34
C GLY A 54 10.71 4.42 -3.71
N ASP A 55 11.13 5.63 -3.38
CA ASP A 55 10.34 6.63 -2.66
C ASP A 55 9.87 7.81 -3.51
N SER A 56 9.95 7.70 -4.85
CA SER A 56 9.47 8.75 -5.74
C SER A 56 7.95 8.87 -5.69
N LYS A 57 7.43 10.03 -6.10
CA LYS A 57 5.99 10.29 -6.18
C LYS A 57 5.24 9.23 -7.00
N ASP A 58 5.82 8.83 -8.13
CA ASP A 58 5.18 7.86 -9.03
C ASP A 58 5.18 6.44 -8.46
N GLU A 59 6.25 6.04 -7.78
CA GLU A 59 6.34 4.76 -7.10
C GLU A 59 5.35 4.69 -5.93
N ARG A 60 5.26 5.75 -5.11
CA ARG A 60 4.26 5.85 -4.04
C ARG A 60 2.83 5.80 -4.57
N ASN A 61 2.53 6.49 -5.67
CA ASN A 61 1.23 6.42 -6.32
C ASN A 61 0.94 5.01 -6.86
N THR A 62 1.93 4.36 -7.46
CA THR A 62 1.81 2.99 -7.97
C THR A 62 1.49 2.02 -6.84
N LEU A 63 2.12 2.19 -5.70
CA LEU A 63 1.86 1.45 -4.50
C LEU A 63 0.42 1.59 -4.02
N VAL A 64 -0.03 2.84 -3.86
CA VAL A 64 -1.39 3.15 -3.42
C VAL A 64 -2.42 2.54 -4.38
N ARG A 65 -2.16 2.53 -5.69
CA ARG A 65 -3.01 1.85 -6.68
C ARG A 65 -3.00 0.33 -6.54
N ARG A 66 -1.84 -0.28 -6.27
CA ARG A 66 -1.75 -1.73 -6.03
C ARG A 66 -2.58 -2.14 -4.81
N LEU A 67 -2.45 -1.41 -3.71
CA LEU A 67 -3.29 -1.62 -2.52
C LEU A 67 -4.78 -1.44 -2.84
N GLY A 68 -5.12 -0.39 -3.59
CA GLY A 68 -6.49 -0.13 -4.02
C GLY A 68 -7.07 -1.25 -4.88
N PHE A 69 -6.26 -1.83 -5.78
CA PHE A 69 -6.67 -2.98 -6.58
C PHE A 69 -7.00 -4.21 -5.71
N VAL A 70 -6.11 -4.55 -4.77
CA VAL A 70 -6.34 -5.66 -3.83
C VAL A 70 -7.56 -5.39 -2.95
N ALA A 71 -7.67 -4.19 -2.40
CA ALA A 71 -8.82 -3.79 -1.59
C ALA A 71 -10.14 -3.91 -2.38
N GLY A 72 -10.14 -3.48 -3.64
CA GLY A 72 -11.30 -3.62 -4.52
C GLY A 72 -11.70 -5.06 -4.81
N LEU A 73 -10.73 -5.97 -4.97
CA LEU A 73 -10.99 -7.40 -5.13
C LEU A 73 -11.69 -7.98 -3.88
N LEU A 74 -11.17 -7.68 -2.70
CA LEU A 74 -11.71 -8.16 -1.44
C LEU A 74 -13.10 -7.57 -1.15
N THR A 75 -13.27 -6.26 -1.39
CA THR A 75 -14.54 -5.56 -1.22
C THR A 75 -15.66 -6.19 -2.06
N ARG A 76 -15.37 -6.55 -3.31
CA ARG A 76 -16.34 -7.23 -4.20
C ARG A 76 -16.72 -8.63 -3.71
N ASN A 77 -15.84 -9.26 -2.92
CA ASN A 77 -16.07 -10.58 -2.31
C ASN A 77 -16.59 -10.47 -0.86
N ASN A 78 -17.30 -9.38 -0.54
CA ASN A 78 -17.96 -9.17 0.73
C ASN A 78 -17.04 -9.13 1.96
N VAL A 79 -15.79 -8.70 1.78
CA VAL A 79 -14.84 -8.46 2.85
C VAL A 79 -14.88 -7.00 3.26
N ALA A 80 -14.86 -6.72 4.56
CA ALA A 80 -14.59 -5.40 5.11
C ALA A 80 -13.06 -5.20 5.12
N VAL A 81 -12.58 -4.27 4.30
CA VAL A 81 -11.15 -4.04 4.10
C VAL A 81 -10.72 -2.77 4.79
N LEU A 82 -9.70 -2.86 5.63
CA LEU A 82 -9.11 -1.73 6.33
C LEU A 82 -7.72 -1.48 5.75
N VAL A 83 -7.48 -0.29 5.23
CA VAL A 83 -6.23 0.05 4.54
C VAL A 83 -5.53 1.22 5.25
N PRO A 84 -4.73 0.95 6.31
CA PRO A 84 -3.88 1.97 6.90
C PRO A 84 -2.66 2.21 6.00
N CYS A 85 -2.67 3.34 5.28
CA CYS A 85 -1.62 3.70 4.33
C CYS A 85 -1.37 5.22 4.38
N VAL A 86 -0.12 5.67 4.26
CA VAL A 86 0.18 7.10 4.23
C VAL A 86 -0.50 7.76 3.03
N SER A 87 -0.44 7.13 1.85
CA SER A 87 -1.11 7.57 0.61
C SER A 87 -1.12 9.11 0.43
N PRO A 88 0.07 9.74 0.30
CA PRO A 88 0.23 11.17 0.48
C PRO A 88 -0.43 12.02 -0.61
N TYR A 89 -0.66 11.46 -1.79
CA TYR A 89 -1.11 12.24 -2.95
C TYR A 89 -2.59 11.97 -3.28
N LYS A 90 -3.32 13.05 -3.49
CA LYS A 90 -4.77 13.06 -3.74
C LYS A 90 -5.17 12.21 -4.96
N ALA A 91 -4.41 12.30 -6.05
CA ALA A 91 -4.77 11.65 -7.31
C ALA A 91 -4.96 10.13 -7.18
N ALA A 92 -4.05 9.44 -6.47
CA ALA A 92 -4.14 8.00 -6.28
C ALA A 92 -5.30 7.60 -5.35
N ARG A 93 -5.58 8.40 -4.30
CA ARG A 93 -6.72 8.17 -3.41
C ARG A 93 -8.06 8.34 -4.14
N GLU A 94 -8.20 9.39 -4.96
CA GLU A 94 -9.40 9.61 -5.76
C GLU A 94 -9.62 8.52 -6.82
N GLU A 95 -8.55 8.00 -7.40
CA GLU A 95 -8.62 6.88 -8.33
C GLU A 95 -9.12 5.62 -7.62
N ASN A 96 -8.59 5.29 -6.44
CA ASN A 96 -9.06 4.17 -5.63
C ASN A 96 -10.53 4.33 -5.22
N ARG A 97 -10.95 5.53 -4.81
CA ARG A 97 -12.35 5.83 -4.49
C ARG A 97 -13.28 5.49 -5.65
N ARG A 98 -12.93 5.91 -6.87
CA ARG A 98 -13.73 5.62 -8.07
C ARG A 98 -13.75 4.14 -8.44
N THR A 99 -12.61 3.47 -8.28
CA THR A 99 -12.44 2.06 -8.70
C THR A 99 -13.10 1.09 -7.73
N ILE A 100 -13.03 1.35 -6.43
CA ILE A 100 -13.56 0.47 -5.38
C ILE A 100 -15.07 0.67 -5.22
N GLY A 101 -15.55 1.90 -5.29
CA GLY A 101 -16.97 2.28 -5.19
C GLY A 101 -17.49 2.30 -3.76
N ARG A 102 -17.48 1.17 -3.04
CA ARG A 102 -17.82 1.11 -1.60
C ARG A 102 -16.61 1.44 -0.74
N TYR A 103 -16.34 2.71 -0.61
CA TYR A 103 -15.11 3.26 -0.07
C TYR A 103 -15.43 4.45 0.85
N ILE A 104 -14.79 4.50 1.99
CA ILE A 104 -14.76 5.68 2.85
C ILE A 104 -13.30 6.09 3.07
N GLU A 105 -13.03 7.37 2.99
CA GLU A 105 -11.74 7.96 3.30
C GLU A 105 -11.74 8.52 4.71
N VAL A 106 -10.82 8.05 5.52
CA VAL A 106 -10.63 8.50 6.89
C VAL A 106 -9.31 9.23 6.97
N TYR A 107 -9.35 10.51 7.23
CA TYR A 107 -8.15 11.32 7.45
C TYR A 107 -7.79 11.29 8.93
N VAL A 108 -6.66 10.66 9.24
CA VAL A 108 -6.10 10.64 10.59
C VAL A 108 -5.05 11.74 10.67
N ASP A 109 -5.48 12.89 11.18
CA ASP A 109 -4.68 14.08 11.33
C ASP A 109 -3.93 14.11 12.66
N CYS A 110 -2.74 14.71 12.64
CA CYS A 110 -1.94 14.97 13.83
C CYS A 110 -0.92 16.07 13.52
N PRO A 111 -0.76 17.09 14.37
CA PRO A 111 0.28 18.08 14.20
C PRO A 111 1.68 17.46 14.14
N THR A 112 2.54 17.95 13.24
CA THR A 112 3.89 17.40 13.02
C THR A 112 4.74 17.40 14.29
N GLU A 113 4.58 18.41 15.12
CA GLU A 113 5.28 18.53 16.42
C GLU A 113 4.94 17.34 17.33
N LYS A 114 3.67 16.95 17.36
CA LYS A 114 3.21 15.79 18.14
C LYS A 114 3.72 14.47 17.57
N LEU A 115 3.85 14.38 16.25
CA LEU A 115 4.41 13.20 15.60
C LEU A 115 5.92 13.05 15.92
N ILE A 116 6.65 14.16 15.96
CA ILE A 116 8.06 14.19 16.37
C ILE A 116 8.21 13.75 17.84
N GLU A 117 7.33 14.25 18.73
CA GLU A 117 7.30 13.83 20.14
C GLU A 117 7.03 12.33 20.33
N ARG A 118 6.13 11.77 19.51
CA ARG A 118 5.74 10.34 19.56
C ARG A 118 6.70 9.40 18.84
N ASP A 119 7.66 9.94 18.09
CA ASP A 119 8.56 9.14 17.23
C ASP A 119 9.59 8.34 18.04
N SER A 120 9.22 7.15 18.46
CA SER A 120 10.11 6.20 19.12
C SER A 120 11.19 5.61 18.20
N THR A 121 11.01 5.72 16.87
CA THR A 121 11.92 5.14 15.87
C THR A 121 13.01 6.12 15.43
N GLY A 122 12.85 7.39 15.73
CA GLY A 122 13.76 8.46 15.33
C GLY A 122 13.70 8.82 13.84
N ARG A 123 12.69 8.35 13.11
CA ARG A 123 12.55 8.62 11.66
C ARG A 123 12.36 10.10 11.36
N TYR A 124 11.55 10.81 12.16
CA TYR A 124 11.35 12.24 12.00
C TYR A 124 12.64 13.02 12.25
N LYS A 125 13.42 12.66 13.28
CA LYS A 125 14.72 13.28 13.56
C LYS A 125 15.69 13.07 12.40
N LYS A 126 15.75 11.88 11.86
CA LYS A 126 16.59 11.56 10.68
C LYS A 126 16.14 12.28 9.42
N ALA A 127 14.83 12.47 9.23
CA ALA A 127 14.32 13.26 8.12
C ALA A 127 14.67 14.75 8.26
N LEU A 128 14.57 15.30 9.46
CA LEU A 128 14.95 16.68 9.77
C LEU A 128 16.45 16.92 9.63
N SER A 129 17.30 15.93 9.93
CA SER A 129 18.76 16.00 9.71
C SER A 129 19.18 15.77 8.26
N GLY A 130 18.23 15.42 7.37
CA GLY A 130 18.51 15.12 5.96
C GLY A 130 19.06 13.71 5.70
N GLU A 131 19.10 12.84 6.71
CA GLU A 131 19.53 11.45 6.56
C GLU A 131 18.52 10.58 5.80
N ILE A 132 17.23 10.92 5.90
CA ILE A 132 16.15 10.26 5.13
C ILE A 132 15.61 11.27 4.12
N PRO A 133 15.91 11.11 2.84
CA PRO A 133 15.31 11.93 1.79
C PRO A 133 13.83 11.53 1.56
N ASN A 134 13.06 12.39 0.92
CA ASN A 134 11.68 12.11 0.49
C ASN A 134 10.72 11.66 1.61
N PHE A 135 10.90 12.19 2.83
CA PHE A 135 10.04 11.88 3.97
C PHE A 135 8.77 12.73 3.94
N ILE A 136 7.62 12.07 3.87
CA ILE A 136 6.31 12.72 3.77
C ILE A 136 6.01 13.54 5.02
N GLY A 137 5.67 14.82 4.81
CA GLY A 137 5.38 15.78 5.85
C GLY A 137 6.61 16.57 6.35
N ILE A 138 7.82 16.26 5.89
CA ILE A 138 9.07 16.99 6.21
C ILE A 138 9.75 17.49 4.94
N THR A 139 10.22 16.60 4.08
CA THR A 139 10.91 16.95 2.82
C THR A 139 10.02 16.81 1.60
N GLU A 140 8.96 15.99 1.70
CA GLU A 140 7.95 15.81 0.67
C GLU A 140 6.56 16.20 1.20
N PRO A 141 5.70 16.85 0.39
CA PRO A 141 4.40 17.29 0.83
C PRO A 141 3.43 16.10 1.04
N TYR A 142 2.60 16.22 2.07
CA TYR A 142 1.37 15.45 2.21
C TYR A 142 0.21 16.31 1.71
N GLU A 143 -0.63 15.77 0.83
CA GLU A 143 -1.83 16.43 0.30
C GLU A 143 -3.06 15.98 1.12
N PRO A 144 -3.55 16.78 2.10
CA PRO A 144 -4.72 16.39 2.90
C PRO A 144 -5.94 16.17 2.00
N PRO A 145 -6.81 15.20 2.32
CA PRO A 145 -8.06 15.02 1.58
C PRO A 145 -8.99 16.21 1.80
N ALA A 146 -9.54 16.74 0.70
CA ALA A 146 -10.45 17.87 0.75
C ALA A 146 -11.87 17.49 1.21
N SER A 147 -12.24 16.23 1.10
CA SER A 147 -13.59 15.71 1.37
C SER A 147 -13.54 14.28 1.91
N ALA A 148 -12.77 14.05 2.98
CA ALA A 148 -12.81 12.81 3.72
C ALA A 148 -14.19 12.64 4.39
N GLU A 149 -14.73 11.43 4.39
CA GLU A 149 -15.97 11.11 5.11
C GLU A 149 -15.80 11.26 6.61
N VAL A 150 -14.58 10.99 7.11
CA VAL A 150 -14.26 11.14 8.54
C VAL A 150 -12.91 11.81 8.71
N VAL A 151 -12.84 12.78 9.64
CA VAL A 151 -11.60 13.38 10.10
C VAL A 151 -11.42 13.06 11.58
N ILE A 152 -10.24 12.59 11.96
CA ILE A 152 -9.86 12.23 13.33
C ILE A 152 -8.61 13.00 13.70
N HIS A 153 -8.67 13.75 14.79
CA HIS A 153 -7.52 14.46 15.36
C HIS A 153 -6.88 13.59 16.44
N SER A 154 -5.90 12.78 16.05
CA SER A 154 -5.34 11.74 16.91
C SER A 154 -4.49 12.25 18.08
N ASP A 155 -4.22 13.55 18.15
CA ASP A 155 -3.64 14.23 19.30
C ASP A 155 -4.68 14.61 20.37
N GLN A 156 -5.96 14.68 20.01
CA GLN A 156 -7.06 15.15 20.86
C GLN A 156 -8.11 14.08 21.13
N GLU A 157 -8.25 13.12 20.23
CA GLU A 157 -9.28 12.08 20.27
C GLU A 157 -8.68 10.72 20.61
N SER A 158 -9.37 9.96 21.43
CA SER A 158 -9.06 8.55 21.68
C SER A 158 -9.35 7.68 20.45
N VAL A 159 -8.77 6.48 20.40
CA VAL A 159 -9.05 5.51 19.34
C VAL A 159 -10.55 5.11 19.36
N GLU A 160 -11.16 5.07 20.51
CA GLU A 160 -12.60 4.72 20.67
C GLU A 160 -13.49 5.80 20.07
N GLU A 161 -13.22 7.07 20.34
CA GLU A 161 -13.96 8.21 19.81
C GLU A 161 -13.83 8.29 18.28
N GLY A 162 -12.60 8.20 17.78
CA GLY A 162 -12.34 8.18 16.33
C GLY A 162 -13.02 6.99 15.63
N ALA A 163 -12.95 5.80 16.21
CA ALA A 163 -13.64 4.63 15.67
C ALA A 163 -15.16 4.80 15.69
N GLY A 164 -15.72 5.46 16.72
CA GLY A 164 -17.15 5.78 16.79
C GLY A 164 -17.62 6.61 15.60
N LYS A 165 -16.85 7.62 15.19
CA LYS A 165 -17.13 8.42 13.98
C LYS A 165 -17.11 7.56 12.71
N ILE A 166 -16.14 6.64 12.60
CA ILE A 166 -16.05 5.73 11.44
C ILE A 166 -17.26 4.79 11.40
N PHE A 167 -17.64 4.19 12.51
CA PHE A 167 -18.82 3.31 12.57
C PHE A 167 -20.11 4.04 12.27
N GLN A 168 -20.25 5.31 12.71
CA GLN A 168 -21.40 6.13 12.35
C GLN A 168 -21.45 6.39 10.85
N SER A 169 -20.32 6.75 10.23
CA SER A 169 -20.23 6.93 8.78
C SER A 169 -20.56 5.66 8.01
N LEU A 170 -20.11 4.49 8.50
CA LEU A 170 -20.46 3.20 7.89
C LEU A 170 -21.95 2.89 7.99
N LEU A 171 -22.61 3.27 9.09
CA LEU A 171 -24.06 3.16 9.24
C LEU A 171 -24.81 4.09 8.28
N ASP A 172 -24.40 5.34 8.21
CA ASP A 172 -25.01 6.37 7.37
C ASP A 172 -24.96 5.99 5.88
N LEU A 173 -23.90 5.32 5.48
CA LEU A 173 -23.70 4.80 4.11
C LEU A 173 -24.36 3.42 3.89
N GLY A 174 -24.96 2.83 4.90
CA GLY A 174 -25.62 1.53 4.82
C GLY A 174 -24.66 0.33 4.68
N TYR A 175 -23.38 0.48 5.04
CA TYR A 175 -22.40 -0.61 5.02
C TYR A 175 -22.47 -1.47 6.27
N VAL A 176 -22.95 -0.91 7.37
CA VAL A 176 -23.20 -1.58 8.65
C VAL A 176 -24.65 -1.33 9.07
N THR A 177 -25.29 -2.30 9.69
CA THR A 177 -26.65 -2.18 10.19
C THR A 177 -26.71 -1.55 11.58
N SER A 178 -27.86 -1.01 11.97
CA SER A 178 -28.07 -0.49 13.33
C SER A 178 -27.92 -1.56 14.41
N GLU A 179 -28.22 -2.82 14.09
CA GLU A 179 -28.04 -3.95 15.02
C GLU A 179 -26.58 -4.28 15.23
N GLU A 180 -25.80 -4.35 14.14
CA GLU A 180 -24.35 -4.52 14.22
C GLU A 180 -23.71 -3.39 15.01
N LEU A 181 -24.12 -2.13 14.77
CA LEU A 181 -23.58 -0.98 15.49
C LEU A 181 -23.83 -1.06 17.00
N LYS A 182 -25.00 -1.50 17.45
CA LYS A 182 -25.30 -1.72 18.88
C LYS A 182 -24.38 -2.75 19.51
N ILE A 183 -24.08 -3.84 18.80
CA ILE A 183 -23.15 -4.87 19.28
C ILE A 183 -21.71 -4.32 19.34
N ILE A 184 -21.27 -3.63 18.28
CA ILE A 184 -19.94 -3.05 18.16
C ILE A 184 -19.65 -2.03 19.26
N THR A 185 -20.63 -1.18 19.60
CA THR A 185 -20.45 -0.11 20.59
C THR A 185 -20.79 -0.53 22.03
N GLY A 186 -21.60 -1.58 22.22
CA GLY A 186 -22.12 -2.00 23.52
C GLY A 186 -21.22 -2.91 24.35
N LYS A 187 -20.18 -3.52 23.79
CA LYS A 187 -19.24 -4.39 24.52
C LYS A 187 -17.94 -3.65 24.82
N LYS A 188 -17.63 -3.42 26.11
CA LYS A 188 -16.29 -3.00 26.53
C LYS A 188 -15.28 -4.09 26.14
N MET A 189 -14.43 -3.84 25.14
CA MET A 189 -13.32 -4.73 24.81
C MET A 189 -12.08 -4.40 25.64
N LYS A 190 -11.44 -5.45 26.20
CA LYS A 190 -10.02 -5.37 26.55
C LYS A 190 -9.24 -5.23 25.24
N ALA A 191 -8.35 -4.24 25.17
CA ALA A 191 -7.43 -4.09 24.06
C ALA A 191 -6.68 -5.42 23.83
N GLN A 192 -6.94 -6.08 22.70
CA GLN A 192 -6.10 -7.19 22.29
C GLN A 192 -4.84 -6.60 21.64
N PRO A 193 -3.65 -7.06 22.04
CA PRO A 193 -2.44 -6.69 21.32
C PRO A 193 -2.57 -7.13 19.84
N PRO A 194 -1.93 -6.43 18.90
CA PRO A 194 -1.99 -6.78 17.50
C PRO A 194 -1.58 -8.24 17.34
N THR A 195 -2.52 -9.07 16.92
CA THR A 195 -2.23 -10.44 16.53
C THR A 195 -1.31 -10.36 15.32
N LYS A 196 -0.03 -10.68 15.51
CA LYS A 196 0.88 -10.96 14.42
C LYS A 196 0.27 -12.15 13.66
N THR A 197 -0.47 -11.87 12.61
CA THR A 197 -0.88 -12.90 11.68
C THR A 197 0.43 -13.48 11.13
N PRO A 198 0.70 -14.79 11.30
CA PRO A 198 1.92 -15.35 10.75
C PRO A 198 1.80 -15.21 9.24
N VAL A 199 2.58 -14.31 8.65
CA VAL A 199 2.81 -14.31 7.21
C VAL A 199 3.41 -15.67 6.94
N THR A 200 2.61 -16.58 6.39
CA THR A 200 3.11 -17.86 5.91
C THR A 200 4.15 -17.51 4.85
N ARG A 201 5.43 -17.56 5.26
CA ARG A 201 6.53 -17.45 4.32
C ARG A 201 6.28 -18.54 3.29
N VAL A 202 5.87 -18.13 2.09
CA VAL A 202 5.97 -18.99 0.92
C VAL A 202 7.45 -19.28 0.80
N SER A 203 7.85 -20.47 1.27
CA SER A 203 9.21 -20.96 1.17
C SER A 203 9.55 -20.94 -0.32
N SER A 204 10.49 -20.08 -0.70
CA SER A 204 11.07 -20.09 -2.02
C SER A 204 11.68 -21.49 -2.22
N ALA A 205 10.99 -22.34 -2.98
CA ALA A 205 11.51 -23.62 -3.38
C ALA A 205 12.85 -23.41 -4.09
N LYS A 206 13.94 -23.91 -3.50
CA LYS A 206 15.25 -23.99 -4.15
C LYS A 206 15.06 -24.67 -5.51
N PRO A 207 15.66 -24.12 -6.58
CA PRO A 207 15.64 -24.83 -7.85
C PRO A 207 16.33 -26.19 -7.68
N ALA A 208 15.61 -27.27 -8.04
CA ALA A 208 16.10 -28.60 -8.01
C ALA A 208 17.36 -28.71 -8.91
N LYS A 209 18.47 -29.19 -8.34
CA LYS A 209 19.68 -29.56 -9.09
C LYS A 209 19.29 -30.58 -10.14
N ALA A 210 19.50 -30.21 -11.41
CA ALA A 210 19.39 -31.15 -12.52
C ALA A 210 20.33 -32.35 -12.29
N ALA A 211 19.76 -33.54 -12.21
CA ALA A 211 20.48 -34.78 -12.14
C ALA A 211 21.20 -35.00 -13.47
N LYS A 212 22.53 -35.13 -13.42
CA LYS A 212 23.36 -35.60 -14.51
C LYS A 212 23.11 -37.10 -14.68
N THR A 213 22.33 -37.46 -15.67
CA THR A 213 22.34 -38.87 -16.17
C THR A 213 23.45 -38.98 -17.21
N ALA A 214 24.43 -39.78 -16.86
CA ALA A 214 25.47 -40.27 -17.78
C ALA A 214 24.87 -41.29 -18.74
N ALA A 215 24.98 -41.06 -20.03
CA ALA A 215 24.82 -42.10 -21.03
C ALA A 215 26.08 -42.18 -21.88
N LYS A 216 26.64 -43.38 -21.91
CA LYS A 216 27.83 -43.81 -22.63
C LYS A 216 27.54 -43.99 -24.12
N SER A 217 28.58 -43.66 -24.91
CA SER A 217 29.09 -44.30 -26.13
C SER A 217 28.20 -44.39 -27.39
N GLY A 218 28.75 -43.87 -28.46
CA GLY A 218 28.41 -44.15 -29.85
C GLY A 218 29.34 -43.44 -30.80
N LYS A 219 30.30 -44.16 -31.36
CA LYS A 219 31.28 -43.75 -32.38
C LYS A 219 30.61 -43.30 -33.68
N GLY A 220 31.23 -42.36 -34.37
CA GLY A 220 31.33 -42.45 -35.81
C GLY A 220 30.99 -41.17 -36.59
N THR A 221 31.98 -40.68 -37.18
CA THR A 221 32.26 -40.21 -38.55
C THR A 221 32.30 -38.70 -38.83
N LYS A 222 33.43 -38.39 -39.38
CA LYS A 222 33.94 -37.17 -39.97
C LYS A 222 33.00 -36.55 -41.02
N ALA A 223 32.90 -35.21 -41.00
CA ALA A 223 33.11 -34.39 -42.20
C ALA A 223 33.22 -32.90 -41.82
N ARG A 224 34.28 -32.27 -42.22
CA ARG A 224 34.56 -30.81 -42.40
C ARG A 224 34.52 -30.54 -43.90
N PRO A 225 34.63 -29.30 -44.45
CA PRO A 225 34.22 -27.96 -43.97
C PRO A 225 33.48 -27.16 -45.06
N ALA A 226 32.97 -25.95 -44.77
CA ALA A 226 33.10 -24.82 -45.68
C ALA A 226 32.76 -23.48 -45.02
N ALA A 227 33.70 -22.60 -45.14
CA ALA A 227 33.63 -21.20 -44.78
C ALA A 227 32.77 -20.39 -45.77
N ARG A 228 32.10 -19.34 -45.32
CA ARG A 228 32.02 -18.14 -46.14
C ARG A 228 31.75 -16.90 -45.28
N ALA A 229 32.69 -15.99 -45.35
CA ALA A 229 32.66 -14.62 -44.88
C ALA A 229 31.85 -13.71 -45.82
N ALA A 230 31.21 -12.69 -45.24
CA ALA A 230 30.97 -11.37 -45.88
C ALA A 230 30.57 -10.44 -44.72
N ARG A 231 31.33 -9.57 -44.26
CA ARG A 231 31.94 -8.31 -44.68
C ARG A 231 30.92 -7.25 -45.13
N VAL A 232 31.04 -6.06 -44.43
CA VAL A 232 30.83 -4.68 -44.89
C VAL A 232 29.41 -4.15 -44.67
N ALA A 233 29.14 -2.94 -44.13
CA ALA A 233 29.86 -1.68 -44.10
C ALA A 233 29.27 -0.70 -43.07
N LYS A 234 30.13 0.16 -42.49
CA LYS A 234 29.78 1.52 -42.05
C LYS A 234 29.75 2.45 -43.26
N PRO A 235 29.00 3.55 -43.22
CA PRO A 235 29.57 4.88 -43.48
C PRO A 235 29.10 5.91 -42.44
N ALA A 236 30.01 6.65 -41.88
CA ALA A 236 30.67 7.88 -42.30
C ALA A 236 29.87 9.18 -42.14
N LYS A 237 30.45 10.02 -41.30
CA LYS A 237 30.15 11.44 -41.03
C LYS A 237 30.00 12.28 -42.30
N LYS A 238 29.14 13.32 -42.20
CA LYS A 238 29.41 14.62 -42.84
C LYS A 238 28.91 15.76 -41.97
N ALA A 239 29.83 16.62 -41.64
CA ALA A 239 29.68 17.97 -41.11
C ALA A 239 29.64 18.98 -42.28
N ALA A 240 28.95 20.09 -42.09
CA ALA A 240 29.19 21.44 -42.59
C ALA A 240 28.00 22.32 -42.19
N ALA A 241 28.06 23.28 -41.35
CA ALA A 241 28.61 24.64 -41.39
C ALA A 241 28.04 25.51 -42.53
N SER A 242 27.29 26.58 -42.16
CA SER A 242 27.36 27.95 -42.67
C SER A 242 26.20 28.81 -42.13
N LYS A 243 26.47 29.73 -41.26
CA LYS A 243 26.53 31.21 -41.35
C LYS A 243 25.52 31.91 -42.29
N ARG A 244 24.75 32.84 -41.73
CA ARG A 244 24.59 34.30 -41.94
C ARG A 244 23.19 34.75 -41.55
N LYS A 245 23.02 35.67 -40.62
CA LYS A 245 23.11 37.15 -40.57
C LYS A 245 21.89 37.87 -41.15
N ALA A 246 21.27 38.66 -40.27
CA ALA A 246 20.67 39.99 -40.43
C ALA A 246 19.25 40.08 -41.03
N ARG A 247 18.30 40.51 -40.27
CA ARG A 247 17.87 41.90 -40.00
C ARG A 247 16.94 41.91 -38.81
#